data_4b2376c1500c725a8906fc36f05da178
#
_entry.id   4b2376c1500c725a8906fc36f05da178
#
_cell.length_a   1.000
_cell.length_b   1.000
_cell.length_c   1.000
_cell.angle_alpha   90.00
_cell.angle_beta   90.00
_cell.angle_gamma   90.00
#
_symmetry.space_group_name_H-M   'P 1'
#
loop_
_entity.id
_entity.type
_entity.pdbx_description
1 polymer ?
#
loop_
_entity_poly.entity_id
_entity_poly.type
_entity_poly.pdbx_seq_one_letter_code
_entity_poly.pdbx_strand_id
1 'polypeptide(L)'
;NMLIKAHSIPRKTTGILIRCIILTAILIAAHSATAQRVALKTNTIDWITLSPNLSVEARLNSRLSLQMGFAANPFNFAIADLCLKNFRVEPELRYWFNRPMARHFMALSLTAGAYSLRHADHHFTGDAVGAGLSYGYAVVLSDHWNMEVEAGVGIAHLSAYNYYGDVAPESKNYSRFIPVPIRLGLSFSYIFK
;
A
#
# COMPACT_ATOMS: atom_id res chain seq x y z
N ASN A 1 43.94 22.50 -7.24
CA ASN A 1 42.68 21.89 -7.70
C ASN A 1 42.63 20.43 -7.25
N MET A 2 42.08 20.22 -6.08
CA MET A 2 41.91 18.89 -5.47
C MET A 2 40.49 18.40 -5.80
N LEU A 3 40.35 17.62 -6.86
CA LEU A 3 39.08 16.99 -7.25
C LEU A 3 38.75 15.85 -6.26
N ILE A 4 37.74 16.05 -5.44
CA ILE A 4 37.19 15.02 -4.59
C ILE A 4 36.48 13.99 -5.51
N LYS A 5 37.13 12.84 -5.69
CA LYS A 5 36.57 11.69 -6.42
C LYS A 5 35.42 11.11 -5.58
N ALA A 6 34.17 11.38 -5.95
CA ALA A 6 33.04 10.72 -5.35
C ALA A 6 33.11 9.22 -5.60
N HIS A 7 33.35 8.45 -4.53
CA HIS A 7 33.38 6.98 -4.59
C HIS A 7 31.94 6.48 -4.78
N SER A 8 31.62 6.05 -5.99
CA SER A 8 30.33 5.40 -6.26
C SER A 8 30.32 4.02 -5.56
N ILE A 9 29.44 3.87 -4.60
CA ILE A 9 29.21 2.56 -3.93
C ILE A 9 28.77 1.55 -4.98
N PRO A 10 29.44 0.38 -5.10
CA PRO A 10 29.09 -0.61 -6.12
C PRO A 10 27.66 -1.14 -5.89
N ARG A 11 26.84 -1.20 -6.96
CA ARG A 11 25.41 -1.64 -6.94
C ARG A 11 25.16 -2.95 -6.17
N LYS A 12 26.13 -3.87 -6.13
CA LYS A 12 26.02 -5.12 -5.35
C LYS A 12 26.00 -4.89 -3.84
N THR A 13 26.79 -3.94 -3.33
CA THR A 13 26.85 -3.59 -1.89
C THR A 13 25.56 -2.93 -1.41
N THR A 14 24.94 -2.12 -2.23
CA THR A 14 23.64 -1.48 -1.94
C THR A 14 22.53 -2.53 -1.77
N GLY A 15 22.52 -3.57 -2.62
CA GLY A 15 21.55 -4.67 -2.51
C GLY A 15 21.70 -5.51 -1.24
N ILE A 16 22.93 -5.74 -0.79
CA ILE A 16 23.22 -6.47 0.46
C ILE A 16 22.80 -5.62 1.67
N LEU A 17 23.13 -4.33 1.69
CA LEU A 17 22.75 -3.40 2.75
C LEU A 17 21.22 -3.33 2.92
N ILE A 18 20.46 -3.21 1.84
CA ILE A 18 19.01 -3.19 1.87
C ILE A 18 18.44 -4.51 2.43
N ARG A 19 18.99 -5.65 2.02
CA ARG A 19 18.60 -6.97 2.58
C ARG A 19 18.90 -7.10 4.06
N CYS A 20 20.06 -6.62 4.50
CA CYS A 20 20.43 -6.61 5.93
C CYS A 20 19.51 -5.70 6.73
N ILE A 21 19.18 -4.51 6.25
CA ILE A 21 18.23 -3.58 6.89
C ILE A 21 16.84 -4.22 7.02
N ILE A 22 16.35 -4.85 5.96
CA ILE A 22 15.05 -5.56 5.97
C ILE A 22 15.06 -6.72 6.95
N LEU A 23 16.12 -7.55 6.95
CA LEU A 23 16.28 -8.65 7.89
C LEU A 23 16.38 -8.17 9.34
N THR A 24 17.13 -7.11 9.61
CA THR A 24 17.25 -6.51 10.94
C THR A 24 15.91 -5.93 11.40
N ALA A 25 15.17 -5.27 10.52
CA ALA A 25 13.82 -4.77 10.82
C ALA A 25 12.83 -5.90 11.14
N ILE A 26 12.90 -7.01 10.40
CA ILE A 26 12.09 -8.22 10.67
C ILE A 26 12.48 -8.86 12.01
N LEU A 27 13.75 -8.95 12.33
CA LEU A 27 14.24 -9.51 13.61
C LEU A 27 13.86 -8.62 14.81
N ILE A 28 13.95 -7.29 14.68
CA ILE A 28 13.51 -6.35 15.73
C ILE A 28 11.99 -6.47 15.94
N ALA A 29 11.22 -6.59 14.87
CA ALA A 29 9.77 -6.82 14.95
C ALA A 29 9.42 -8.15 15.65
N ALA A 30 10.20 -9.21 15.40
CA ALA A 30 9.98 -10.52 16.01
C ALA A 30 10.25 -10.56 17.53
N HIS A 31 11.21 -9.78 18.04
CA HIS A 31 11.53 -9.74 19.49
C HIS A 31 10.47 -9.04 20.33
N SER A 32 9.64 -8.21 19.73
CA SER A 32 8.55 -7.50 20.42
C SER A 32 7.24 -8.31 20.47
N ALA A 33 7.23 -9.55 19.99
CA ALA A 33 6.01 -10.31 19.70
C ALA A 33 5.26 -10.88 20.93
N THR A 34 5.84 -10.86 22.12
CA THR A 34 5.25 -11.52 23.30
C THR A 34 4.03 -10.81 23.93
N ALA A 35 3.67 -9.60 23.44
CA ALA A 35 2.47 -8.89 23.89
C ALA A 35 1.78 -8.09 22.75
N GLN A 36 2.15 -8.31 21.50
CA GLN A 36 1.59 -7.57 20.37
C GLN A 36 0.31 -8.23 19.88
N ARG A 37 -0.79 -7.47 19.91
CA ARG A 37 -1.99 -7.85 19.18
C ARG A 37 -1.73 -7.66 17.68
N VAL A 38 -1.97 -8.71 16.94
CA VAL A 38 -1.89 -8.72 15.47
C VAL A 38 -3.29 -8.92 14.92
N ALA A 39 -3.63 -8.21 13.87
CA ALA A 39 -4.88 -8.41 13.15
C ALA A 39 -4.61 -8.70 11.68
N LEU A 40 -5.36 -9.61 11.13
CA LEU A 40 -5.44 -9.90 9.69
C LEU A 40 -6.71 -9.24 9.15
N LYS A 41 -6.60 -8.52 8.03
CA LYS A 41 -7.71 -7.73 7.48
C LYS A 41 -7.87 -7.94 5.99
N THR A 42 -9.11 -7.75 5.54
CA THR A 42 -9.44 -7.66 4.12
C THR A 42 -10.43 -6.51 3.89
N ASN A 43 -10.23 -5.75 2.82
CA ASN A 43 -11.07 -4.63 2.41
C ASN A 43 -12.07 -5.10 1.35
N THR A 44 -13.36 -5.01 1.65
CA THR A 44 -14.42 -5.48 0.75
C THR A 44 -14.58 -4.60 -0.49
N ILE A 45 -14.24 -3.31 -0.43
CA ILE A 45 -14.31 -2.41 -1.59
C ILE A 45 -13.32 -2.86 -2.67
N ASP A 46 -12.13 -3.29 -2.29
CA ASP A 46 -11.15 -3.83 -3.23
C ASP A 46 -11.64 -5.13 -3.89
N TRP A 47 -12.39 -5.96 -3.19
CA TRP A 47 -13.00 -7.16 -3.79
C TRP A 47 -14.03 -6.82 -4.87
N ILE A 48 -14.81 -5.74 -4.67
CA ILE A 48 -15.77 -5.26 -5.68
C ILE A 48 -15.03 -4.83 -6.96
N THR A 49 -13.81 -4.29 -6.83
CA THR A 49 -12.95 -3.92 -7.97
C THR A 49 -12.06 -5.08 -8.46
N LEU A 50 -12.39 -6.32 -8.11
CA LEU A 50 -11.65 -7.53 -8.47
C LEU A 50 -10.17 -7.49 -8.06
N SER A 51 -9.88 -6.80 -6.96
CA SER A 51 -8.54 -6.70 -6.39
C SER A 51 -8.47 -7.42 -5.04
N PRO A 52 -8.30 -8.77 -5.03
CA PRO A 52 -8.01 -9.49 -3.81
C PRO A 52 -6.94 -8.79 -2.99
N ASN A 53 -7.19 -8.67 -1.70
CA ASN A 53 -6.32 -7.92 -0.81
C ASN A 53 -6.22 -8.58 0.56
N LEU A 54 -5.10 -8.32 1.20
CA LEU A 54 -4.81 -8.78 2.54
C LEU A 54 -3.95 -7.73 3.24
N SER A 55 -4.28 -7.44 4.49
CA SER A 55 -3.47 -6.55 5.33
C SER A 55 -3.18 -7.19 6.68
N VAL A 56 -2.00 -6.94 7.18
CA VAL A 56 -1.58 -7.31 8.54
C VAL A 56 -1.38 -6.04 9.32
N GLU A 57 -2.01 -5.93 10.48
CA GLU A 57 -1.80 -4.83 11.41
C GLU A 57 -1.20 -5.34 12.70
N ALA A 58 -0.12 -4.71 13.16
CA ALA A 58 0.54 -4.99 14.43
C ALA A 58 0.45 -3.77 15.35
N ARG A 59 0.05 -4.00 16.60
CA ARG A 59 0.10 -2.98 17.64
C ARG A 59 1.55 -2.68 18.01
N LEU A 60 1.96 -1.41 17.93
CA LEU A 60 3.30 -0.97 18.36
C LEU A 60 3.32 -0.55 19.82
N ASN A 61 2.31 0.22 20.25
CA ASN A 61 2.18 0.68 21.64
C ASN A 61 0.71 0.88 22.04
N SER A 62 0.43 1.62 23.11
CA SER A 62 -0.92 1.87 23.61
C SER A 62 -1.83 2.66 22.65
N ARG A 63 -1.26 3.38 21.67
CA ARG A 63 -2.00 4.23 20.72
C ARG A 63 -1.56 4.12 19.28
N LEU A 64 -0.47 3.42 18.99
CA LEU A 64 0.04 3.28 17.62
C LEU A 64 -0.04 1.84 17.15
N SER A 65 -0.37 1.67 15.89
CA SER A 65 -0.23 0.43 15.14
C SER A 65 0.34 0.68 13.75
N LEU A 66 0.99 -0.32 13.21
CA LEU A 66 1.50 -0.34 11.85
C LEU A 66 0.71 -1.38 11.06
N GLN A 67 0.17 -0.98 9.94
CA GLN A 67 -0.49 -1.87 8.99
C GLN A 67 0.36 -1.98 7.72
N MET A 68 0.41 -3.17 7.15
CA MET A 68 0.96 -3.46 5.83
C MET A 68 -0.11 -4.13 4.99
N GLY A 69 -0.57 -3.44 3.96
CA GLY A 69 -1.55 -3.93 3.01
C GLY A 69 -0.93 -4.36 1.70
N PHE A 70 -1.52 -5.38 1.09
CA PHE A 70 -1.19 -5.88 -0.24
C PHE A 70 -2.50 -6.08 -1.01
N ALA A 71 -2.54 -5.61 -2.25
CA ALA A 71 -3.65 -5.86 -3.14
C ALA A 71 -3.12 -6.16 -4.54
N ALA A 72 -3.78 -7.07 -5.24
CA ALA A 72 -3.40 -7.42 -6.59
C ALA A 72 -4.63 -7.78 -7.41
N ASN A 73 -4.71 -7.26 -8.63
CA ASN A 73 -5.64 -7.74 -9.64
C ASN A 73 -4.84 -8.37 -10.78
N PRO A 74 -4.59 -9.69 -10.76
CA PRO A 74 -3.88 -10.39 -11.81
C PRO A 74 -4.78 -10.75 -12.99
N PHE A 75 -6.10 -10.53 -12.87
CA PHE A 75 -7.07 -11.04 -13.81
C PHE A 75 -7.17 -10.18 -15.07
N ASN A 76 -7.38 -10.84 -16.22
CA ASN A 76 -7.66 -10.19 -17.50
C ASN A 76 -9.17 -10.05 -17.74
N PHE A 77 -9.95 -9.74 -16.69
CA PHE A 77 -11.36 -9.50 -16.90
C PHE A 77 -11.57 -8.14 -17.56
N ALA A 78 -12.06 -8.16 -18.77
CA ALA A 78 -12.53 -6.96 -19.45
C ALA A 78 -14.01 -6.76 -19.08
N ILE A 79 -14.33 -5.71 -18.37
CA ILE A 79 -15.71 -5.23 -18.20
C ILE A 79 -15.86 -4.04 -19.14
N ALA A 80 -16.73 -4.13 -20.14
CA ALA A 80 -16.93 -3.09 -21.14
C ALA A 80 -15.61 -2.63 -21.81
N ASP A 81 -14.78 -3.57 -22.30
CA ASP A 81 -13.48 -3.33 -22.93
C ASP A 81 -12.40 -2.68 -22.03
N LEU A 82 -12.69 -2.55 -20.74
CA LEU A 82 -11.76 -2.06 -19.74
C LEU A 82 -11.07 -3.23 -19.03
N CYS A 83 -9.77 -3.37 -19.22
CA CYS A 83 -8.94 -4.33 -18.48
C CYS A 83 -8.04 -3.56 -17.51
N LEU A 84 -8.21 -3.82 -16.22
CA LEU A 84 -7.42 -3.21 -15.16
C LEU A 84 -6.62 -4.29 -14.44
N LYS A 85 -5.30 -4.22 -14.53
CA LYS A 85 -4.39 -4.98 -13.68
C LYS A 85 -3.72 -4.03 -12.71
N ASN A 86 -3.56 -4.46 -11.48
CA ASN A 86 -2.80 -3.70 -10.51
C ASN A 86 -2.10 -4.63 -9.51
N PHE A 87 -1.02 -4.13 -8.97
CA PHE A 87 -0.37 -4.65 -7.77
C PHE A 87 0.02 -3.45 -6.92
N ARG A 88 -0.34 -3.45 -5.64
CA ARG A 88 0.00 -2.35 -4.75
C ARG A 88 0.36 -2.84 -3.35
N VAL A 89 1.24 -2.09 -2.73
CA VAL A 89 1.67 -2.24 -1.34
C VAL A 89 1.30 -0.96 -0.61
N GLU A 90 0.72 -1.10 0.56
CA GLU A 90 0.09 0.00 1.30
C GLU A 90 0.50 -0.02 2.78
N PRO A 91 1.71 0.47 3.11
CA PRO A 91 2.08 0.69 4.50
C PRO A 91 1.30 1.86 5.11
N GLU A 92 0.88 1.71 6.35
CA GLU A 92 0.08 2.69 7.05
C GLU A 92 0.43 2.74 8.53
N LEU A 93 0.75 3.94 9.04
CA LEU A 93 0.96 4.20 10.46
C LEU A 93 -0.31 4.82 11.04
N ARG A 94 -0.95 4.13 11.99
CA ARG A 94 -2.22 4.49 12.61
C ARG A 94 -2.06 5.01 14.01
N TYR A 95 -2.66 6.14 14.30
CA TYR A 95 -2.82 6.70 15.64
C TYR A 95 -4.27 6.53 16.11
N TRP A 96 -4.45 5.81 17.20
CA TRP A 96 -5.74 5.49 17.79
C TRP A 96 -6.04 6.43 18.96
N PHE A 97 -7.21 7.08 18.92
CA PHE A 97 -7.60 8.03 19.97
C PHE A 97 -7.89 7.32 21.30
N ASN A 98 -8.30 6.06 21.26
CA ASN A 98 -8.58 5.25 22.46
C ASN A 98 -7.52 4.15 22.62
N ARG A 99 -7.72 3.01 21.98
CA ARG A 99 -6.82 1.85 22.01
C ARG A 99 -6.68 1.30 20.58
N PRO A 100 -5.56 0.67 20.24
CA PRO A 100 -5.40 0.06 18.94
C PRO A 100 -6.52 -0.92 18.61
N MET A 101 -6.95 -0.91 17.34
CA MET A 101 -8.01 -1.74 16.77
C MET A 101 -9.39 -1.49 17.38
N ALA A 102 -9.67 -0.28 17.90
CA ALA A 102 -10.99 0.07 18.42
C ALA A 102 -11.31 1.57 18.30
N ARG A 103 -12.49 1.87 17.81
CA ARG A 103 -13.02 3.22 17.64
C ARG A 103 -12.25 4.06 16.61
N HIS A 104 -12.08 5.34 16.89
CA HIS A 104 -11.52 6.33 15.97
C HIS A 104 -10.01 6.21 15.84
N PHE A 105 -9.52 6.38 14.63
CA PHE A 105 -8.10 6.51 14.31
C PHE A 105 -7.85 7.50 13.19
N MET A 106 -6.66 8.04 13.16
CA MET A 106 -6.09 8.74 12.01
C MET A 106 -4.87 7.96 11.53
N ALA A 107 -4.58 8.06 10.26
CA ALA A 107 -3.41 7.37 9.72
C ALA A 107 -2.65 8.20 8.70
N LEU A 108 -1.33 7.97 8.67
CA LEU A 108 -0.46 8.33 7.57
C LEU A 108 -0.35 7.11 6.67
N SER A 109 -0.90 7.23 5.47
CA SER A 109 -0.96 6.16 4.48
C SER A 109 0.03 6.43 3.36
N LEU A 110 0.78 5.40 2.99
CA LEU A 110 1.59 5.38 1.78
C LEU A 110 1.04 4.32 0.84
N THR A 111 1.26 4.51 -0.44
CA THR A 111 0.95 3.51 -1.47
C THR A 111 2.05 3.48 -2.51
N ALA A 112 2.40 2.30 -2.95
CA ALA A 112 3.29 2.10 -4.08
C ALA A 112 2.80 0.91 -4.88
N GLY A 113 2.81 1.01 -6.20
CA GLY A 113 2.34 -0.09 -7.03
C GLY A 113 2.54 0.14 -8.51
N ALA A 114 2.25 -0.92 -9.25
CA ALA A 114 2.21 -0.93 -10.71
C ALA A 114 0.78 -1.16 -11.17
N TYR A 115 0.42 -0.53 -12.26
CA TYR A 115 -0.90 -0.68 -12.86
C TYR A 115 -0.81 -0.75 -14.38
N SER A 116 -1.76 -1.44 -14.98
CA SER A 116 -1.95 -1.49 -16.43
C SER A 116 -3.43 -1.38 -16.72
N LEU A 117 -3.79 -0.29 -17.33
CA LEU A 117 -5.14 0.01 -17.80
C LEU A 117 -5.16 -0.07 -19.31
N ARG A 118 -6.04 -0.90 -19.84
CA ARG A 118 -6.31 -0.98 -21.28
C ARG A 118 -7.80 -0.75 -21.53
N HIS A 119 -8.09 0.19 -22.40
CA HIS A 119 -9.45 0.45 -22.88
C HIS A 119 -9.43 0.59 -24.39
N ALA A 120 -10.04 -0.38 -25.10
CA ALA A 120 -9.89 -0.54 -26.54
C ALA A 120 -8.40 -0.54 -26.93
N ASP A 121 -7.98 0.36 -27.84
CA ASP A 121 -6.59 0.49 -28.31
C ASP A 121 -5.73 1.43 -27.44
N HIS A 122 -6.29 1.97 -26.35
CA HIS A 122 -5.56 2.86 -25.45
C HIS A 122 -4.92 2.09 -24.30
N HIS A 123 -3.61 2.23 -24.19
CA HIS A 123 -2.79 1.60 -23.16
C HIS A 123 -2.24 2.65 -22.19
N PHE A 124 -2.47 2.45 -20.90
CA PHE A 124 -1.93 3.29 -19.84
C PHE A 124 -1.32 2.39 -18.76
N THR A 125 0.00 2.19 -18.86
CA THR A 125 0.73 1.22 -18.03
C THR A 125 1.88 1.92 -17.31
N GLY A 126 2.00 1.76 -16.01
CA GLY A 126 3.03 2.42 -15.25
C GLY A 126 3.07 2.05 -13.78
N ASP A 127 3.70 2.92 -13.03
CA ASP A 127 3.81 2.86 -11.58
C ASP A 127 3.26 4.12 -10.93
N ALA A 128 2.82 3.95 -9.70
CA ALA A 128 2.32 5.02 -8.85
C ALA A 128 2.95 4.92 -7.47
N VAL A 129 3.32 6.07 -6.91
CA VAL A 129 3.71 6.21 -5.52
C VAL A 129 2.94 7.39 -4.93
N GLY A 130 2.32 7.18 -3.78
CA GLY A 130 1.49 8.20 -3.16
C GLY A 130 1.62 8.22 -1.65
N ALA A 131 1.22 9.36 -1.07
CA ALA A 131 1.13 9.55 0.36
C ALA A 131 -0.12 10.38 0.70
N GLY A 132 -0.70 10.15 1.85
CA GLY A 132 -1.87 10.89 2.30
C GLY A 132 -2.25 10.62 3.73
N LEU A 133 -3.33 11.24 4.14
CA LEU A 133 -3.92 11.09 5.46
C LEU A 133 -5.29 10.42 5.34
N SER A 134 -5.58 9.54 6.26
CA SER A 134 -6.87 8.90 6.38
C SER A 134 -7.44 9.03 7.79
N TYR A 135 -8.74 8.88 7.87
CA TYR A 135 -9.49 8.81 9.10
C TYR A 135 -10.43 7.62 9.04
N GLY A 136 -10.54 6.90 10.14
CA GLY A 136 -11.40 5.75 10.20
C GLY A 136 -12.01 5.48 11.57
N TYR A 137 -12.92 4.53 11.55
CA TYR A 137 -13.62 4.05 12.72
C TYR A 137 -13.71 2.53 12.71
N ALA A 138 -13.26 1.91 13.80
CA ALA A 138 -13.33 0.46 14.01
C ALA A 138 -14.45 0.13 15.00
N VAL A 139 -15.42 -0.63 14.52
CA VAL A 139 -16.50 -1.23 15.33
C VAL A 139 -16.03 -2.58 15.81
N VAL A 140 -16.02 -2.77 17.14
CA VAL A 140 -15.71 -4.07 17.74
C VAL A 140 -16.97 -4.93 17.69
N LEU A 141 -16.96 -5.97 16.89
CA LEU A 141 -18.09 -6.92 16.73
C LEU A 141 -18.04 -8.02 17.78
N SER A 142 -16.84 -8.51 18.07
CA SER A 142 -16.59 -9.52 19.09
C SER A 142 -15.14 -9.42 19.60
N ASP A 143 -14.74 -10.37 20.44
CA ASP A 143 -13.37 -10.43 20.99
C ASP A 143 -12.29 -10.58 19.93
N HIS A 144 -12.64 -11.14 18.76
CA HIS A 144 -11.71 -11.43 17.68
C HIS A 144 -12.06 -10.70 16.38
N TRP A 145 -13.29 -10.20 16.22
CA TRP A 145 -13.76 -9.62 14.97
C TRP A 145 -14.05 -8.13 15.08
N ASN A 146 -13.52 -7.36 14.15
CA ASN A 146 -13.83 -5.96 13.95
C ASN A 146 -14.28 -5.69 12.52
N MET A 147 -15.06 -4.64 12.37
CA MET A 147 -15.38 -4.00 11.10
C MET A 147 -14.85 -2.58 11.13
N GLU A 148 -14.18 -2.15 10.08
CA GLU A 148 -13.57 -0.82 9.99
C GLU A 148 -14.07 -0.10 8.75
N VAL A 149 -14.41 1.18 8.91
CA VAL A 149 -14.67 2.11 7.81
C VAL A 149 -13.54 3.13 7.80
N GLU A 150 -12.95 3.37 6.63
CA GLU A 150 -11.83 4.29 6.47
C GLU A 150 -11.97 5.08 5.19
N ALA A 151 -11.67 6.39 5.26
CA ALA A 151 -11.57 7.26 4.10
C ALA A 151 -10.33 8.17 4.25
N GLY A 152 -9.65 8.42 3.14
CA GLY A 152 -8.45 9.23 3.14
C GLY A 152 -8.19 9.86 1.78
N VAL A 153 -7.47 10.97 1.82
CA VAL A 153 -7.05 11.73 0.64
C VAL A 153 -5.55 11.93 0.65
N GLY A 154 -4.97 12.01 -0.52
CA GLY A 154 -3.54 12.18 -0.67
C GLY A 154 -3.14 12.66 -2.05
N ILE A 155 -1.84 12.62 -2.29
CA ILE A 155 -1.23 12.96 -3.57
C ILE A 155 -0.47 11.73 -4.04
N ALA A 156 -0.67 11.37 -5.31
CA ALA A 156 0.10 10.32 -5.96
C ALA A 156 0.87 10.87 -7.16
N HIS A 157 2.10 10.42 -7.31
CA HIS A 157 2.91 10.60 -8.50
C HIS A 157 2.70 9.39 -9.40
N LEU A 158 2.20 9.63 -10.60
CA LEU A 158 2.04 8.63 -11.65
C LEU A 158 3.17 8.76 -12.66
N SER A 159 3.73 7.63 -13.06
CA SER A 159 4.75 7.55 -14.11
C SER A 159 4.39 6.41 -15.05
N ALA A 160 4.02 6.73 -16.30
CA ALA A 160 3.39 5.76 -17.18
C ALA A 160 3.82 5.89 -18.66
N TYR A 161 3.63 4.78 -19.38
CA TYR A 161 3.53 4.73 -20.81
C TYR A 161 2.07 4.97 -21.21
N ASN A 162 1.85 6.00 -22.00
CA ASN A 162 0.53 6.38 -22.51
C ASN A 162 0.58 6.36 -24.04
N TYR A 163 -0.08 5.38 -24.67
CA TYR A 163 -0.02 5.19 -26.11
C TYR A 163 -1.27 4.51 -26.67
N TYR A 164 -1.43 4.63 -27.97
CA TYR A 164 -2.50 3.99 -28.74
C TYR A 164 -1.89 2.94 -29.69
N GLY A 165 -2.61 1.83 -29.88
CA GLY A 165 -2.17 0.72 -30.73
C GLY A 165 -1.09 -0.15 -30.11
N ASP A 166 -0.38 -0.93 -30.93
CA ASP A 166 0.52 -2.00 -30.46
C ASP A 166 1.96 -1.57 -30.21
N VAL A 167 2.33 -0.32 -30.53
CA VAL A 167 3.71 0.17 -30.41
C VAL A 167 3.86 1.02 -29.16
N ALA A 168 4.52 0.45 -28.15
CA ALA A 168 4.85 1.20 -26.93
C ALA A 168 6.01 2.18 -27.17
N PRO A 169 6.00 3.38 -26.55
CA PRO A 169 7.12 4.31 -26.62
C PRO A 169 8.36 3.74 -25.91
N GLU A 170 9.56 4.15 -26.32
CA GLU A 170 10.83 3.69 -25.73
C GLU A 170 11.00 4.09 -24.26
N SER A 171 10.34 5.18 -23.83
CA SER A 171 10.40 5.69 -22.46
C SER A 171 9.02 6.12 -21.97
N LYS A 172 8.84 6.21 -20.64
CA LYS A 172 7.62 6.73 -20.04
C LYS A 172 7.40 8.17 -20.48
N ASN A 173 6.23 8.44 -21.06
CA ASN A 173 5.84 9.73 -21.63
C ASN A 173 4.81 10.49 -20.79
N TYR A 174 4.39 9.92 -19.68
CA TYR A 174 3.46 10.54 -18.75
C TYR A 174 4.06 10.56 -17.34
N SER A 175 4.14 11.74 -16.72
CA SER A 175 4.60 11.93 -15.35
C SER A 175 3.82 13.09 -14.73
N ARG A 176 3.03 12.80 -13.69
CA ARG A 176 2.18 13.82 -13.07
C ARG A 176 1.86 13.51 -11.61
N PHE A 177 1.75 14.56 -10.80
CA PHE A 177 1.15 14.51 -9.47
C PHE A 177 -0.36 14.74 -9.58
N ILE A 178 -1.16 13.89 -8.96
CA ILE A 178 -2.60 14.03 -8.91
C ILE A 178 -3.13 13.83 -7.48
N PRO A 179 -4.18 14.57 -7.09
CA PRO A 179 -4.92 14.24 -5.88
C PRO A 179 -5.67 12.93 -6.09
N VAL A 180 -5.63 12.06 -5.08
CA VAL A 180 -6.29 10.74 -5.14
C VAL A 180 -6.97 10.43 -3.81
N PRO A 181 -8.08 9.66 -3.82
CA PRO A 181 -8.55 8.99 -2.63
C PRO A 181 -7.54 7.90 -2.27
N ILE A 182 -6.63 8.19 -1.32
CA ILE A 182 -5.53 7.28 -1.00
C ILE A 182 -6.00 6.07 -0.21
N ARG A 183 -7.13 6.21 0.49
CA ARG A 183 -7.81 5.15 1.21
C ARG A 183 -9.32 5.28 1.04
N LEU A 184 -9.95 4.17 0.75
CA LEU A 184 -11.39 3.99 0.84
C LEU A 184 -11.63 2.54 1.21
N GLY A 185 -12.16 2.29 2.39
CA GLY A 185 -12.22 0.95 2.93
C GLY A 185 -13.45 0.68 3.76
N LEU A 186 -14.02 -0.49 3.53
CA LEU A 186 -14.88 -1.22 4.45
C LEU A 186 -14.18 -2.56 4.70
N SER A 187 -13.50 -2.68 5.83
CA SER A 187 -12.64 -3.82 6.10
C SER A 187 -13.19 -4.68 7.23
N PHE A 188 -13.00 -5.98 7.10
CA PHE A 188 -13.17 -6.93 8.19
C PHE A 188 -11.81 -7.38 8.68
N SER A 189 -11.66 -7.45 10.00
CA SER A 189 -10.41 -7.84 10.63
C SER A 189 -10.61 -8.93 11.68
N TYR A 190 -9.68 -9.89 11.68
CA TYR A 190 -9.56 -10.91 12.71
C TYR A 190 -8.36 -10.60 13.59
N ILE A 191 -8.56 -10.48 14.89
CA ILE A 191 -7.56 -10.12 15.89
C ILE A 191 -7.06 -11.38 16.60
N PHE A 192 -5.78 -11.65 16.49
CA PHE A 192 -5.09 -12.69 17.25
C PHE A 192 -4.75 -12.16 18.65
N LYS A 193 -4.99 -12.95 19.66
CA LYS A 193 -4.67 -12.64 21.08
C LYS A 193 -3.44 -13.41 21.54
#